data_85289c58b418ba3c1328608b536daddc
#
_entry.id   85289c58b418ba3c1328608b536daddc
#
_cell.length_a   1.000
_cell.length_b   1.000
_cell.length_c   1.000
_cell.angle_alpha   90.00
_cell.angle_beta   90.00
_cell.angle_gamma   90.00
#
_symmetry.space_group_name_H-M   'P 1'
#
loop_
_entity.id
_entity.type
_entity.pdbx_description
1 polymer ?
#
loop_
_entity_poly.entity_id
_entity_poly.type
_entity_poly.pdbx_seq_one_letter_code
_entity_poly.pdbx_strand_id
1 'polypeptide(L)'
;LADRMTGITGEPGSMGKGTIWTETDITQDSWYLNQGYMPAGVLIESGQADLMLISWLGIDFLNKGERAYRLLGCDLTYHRRLPCPGETLSYDIHVDGHANQGPIRLFFFHYDCRTEGDLRLSVRQGQAGFFTDEELADSAGIIWTPEEAELSSSPRLDSPTVELQRHEFTTDQIESFAEG
;
A
#
# COMPACT_ATOMS: atom_id res chain seq x y z
N LEU A 1 0.96 9.35 -1.79
CA LEU A 1 0.87 10.68 -1.19
C LEU A 1 2.21 11.06 -0.58
N ALA A 2 2.97 11.89 -1.26
CA ALA A 2 4.18 12.49 -0.73
C ALA A 2 4.17 13.96 -1.15
N ASP A 3 4.28 14.87 -0.20
CA ASP A 3 4.33 16.30 -0.51
C ASP A 3 5.72 16.70 -0.97
N ARG A 4 6.75 16.04 -0.46
CA ARG A 4 8.13 16.29 -0.84
C ARG A 4 9.03 15.07 -0.65
N MET A 5 10.00 14.96 -1.51
CA MET A 5 11.13 14.06 -1.37
C MET A 5 12.27 14.82 -0.68
N THR A 6 12.80 14.28 0.41
CA THR A 6 13.89 14.89 1.18
C THR A 6 15.25 14.28 0.87
N GLY A 7 15.26 13.11 0.23
CA GLY A 7 16.50 12.48 -0.22
C GLY A 7 16.25 11.23 -1.04
N ILE A 8 17.23 10.86 -1.83
CA ILE A 8 17.26 9.61 -2.59
C ILE A 8 18.69 9.10 -2.70
N THR A 9 18.89 7.79 -2.59
CA THR A 9 20.16 7.10 -2.82
C THR A 9 19.96 5.90 -3.72
N GLY A 10 21.05 5.40 -4.28
CA GLY A 10 21.06 4.31 -5.26
C GLY A 10 21.60 4.80 -6.59
N GLU A 11 22.25 3.92 -7.33
CA GLU A 11 22.82 4.23 -8.63
C GLU A 11 21.70 4.20 -9.70
N PRO A 12 21.48 5.30 -10.45
CA PRO A 12 20.45 5.37 -11.47
C PRO A 12 20.60 4.26 -12.51
N GLY A 13 19.50 3.59 -12.82
CA GLY A 13 19.47 2.56 -13.85
C GLY A 13 20.18 1.26 -13.49
N SER A 14 20.68 1.11 -12.27
CA SER A 14 21.49 -0.06 -11.87
C SER A 14 20.69 -1.33 -11.61
N MET A 15 19.37 -1.23 -11.40
CA MET A 15 18.54 -2.31 -10.84
C MET A 15 19.06 -2.84 -9.49
N GLY A 16 19.73 -1.96 -8.75
CA GLY A 16 20.33 -2.25 -7.46
C GLY A 16 19.41 -1.95 -6.28
N LYS A 17 20.03 -1.64 -5.16
CA LYS A 17 19.37 -1.19 -3.93
C LYS A 17 19.38 0.32 -3.83
N GLY A 18 18.46 0.86 -3.07
CA GLY A 18 18.40 2.29 -2.81
C GLY A 18 17.46 2.63 -1.67
N THR A 19 17.47 3.90 -1.32
CA THR A 19 16.60 4.45 -0.29
C THR A 19 16.00 5.77 -0.78
N ILE A 20 14.75 6.00 -0.48
CA ILE A 20 14.08 7.29 -0.68
C ILE A 20 13.49 7.77 0.64
N TRP A 21 13.65 9.05 0.92
CA TRP A 21 13.04 9.71 2.07
C TRP A 21 11.99 10.70 1.58
N THR A 22 10.79 10.60 2.15
CA THR A 22 9.69 11.48 1.79
C THR A 22 8.98 12.00 3.02
N GLU A 23 8.27 13.10 2.85
CA GLU A 23 7.42 13.67 3.88
C GLU A 23 6.02 13.98 3.34
N THR A 24 5.03 13.79 4.22
CA THR A 24 3.62 14.09 3.96
C THR A 24 3.08 14.92 5.13
N ASP A 25 2.59 16.11 4.84
CA ASP A 25 1.97 16.99 5.85
C ASP A 25 0.45 16.71 5.91
N ILE A 26 -0.05 16.47 7.12
CA ILE A 26 -1.48 16.30 7.34
C ILE A 26 -2.06 17.65 7.75
N THR A 27 -2.90 18.21 6.90
CA THR A 27 -3.58 19.48 7.15
C THR A 27 -5.05 19.28 7.52
N GLN A 28 -5.71 20.30 8.06
CA GLN A 28 -7.14 20.25 8.34
C GLN A 28 -8.00 20.03 7.09
N ASP A 29 -7.49 20.46 5.94
CA ASP A 29 -8.19 20.37 4.64
C ASP A 29 -7.79 19.12 3.84
N SER A 30 -7.03 18.18 4.45
CA SER A 30 -6.66 16.95 3.78
C SER A 30 -7.90 16.13 3.46
N TRP A 31 -8.12 15.87 2.17
CA TRP A 31 -9.34 15.25 1.61
C TRP A 31 -9.66 13.85 2.16
N TYR A 32 -8.63 13.15 2.65
CA TYR A 32 -8.74 11.77 3.14
C TYR A 32 -9.12 11.66 4.61
N LEU A 33 -9.26 12.76 5.34
CA LEU A 33 -9.53 12.71 6.79
C LEU A 33 -10.89 12.09 7.10
N ASN A 34 -10.87 11.11 7.98
CA ASN A 34 -12.06 10.52 8.56
C ASN A 34 -12.07 10.72 10.07
N GLN A 35 -13.08 11.43 10.59
CA GLN A 35 -13.19 11.77 12.02
C GLN A 35 -11.91 12.42 12.60
N GLY A 36 -11.22 13.24 11.80
CA GLY A 36 -10.01 13.96 12.20
C GLY A 36 -8.72 13.12 12.17
N TYR A 37 -8.74 11.92 11.57
CA TYR A 37 -7.57 11.06 11.44
C TYR A 37 -7.33 10.65 9.99
N MET A 38 -6.07 10.46 9.63
CA MET A 38 -5.69 9.81 8.37
C MET A 38 -6.06 8.33 8.45
N PRO A 39 -6.84 7.79 7.50
CA PRO A 39 -7.16 6.36 7.46
C PRO A 39 -5.92 5.48 7.33
N ALA A 40 -5.96 4.29 7.90
CA ALA A 40 -4.84 3.33 7.88
C ALA A 40 -4.36 2.99 6.47
N GLY A 41 -5.29 2.81 5.51
CA GLY A 41 -4.94 2.56 4.11
C GLY A 41 -4.19 3.72 3.46
N VAL A 42 -4.59 4.97 3.74
CA VAL A 42 -3.91 6.16 3.23
C VAL A 42 -2.50 6.29 3.82
N LEU A 43 -2.32 5.94 5.10
CA LEU A 43 -1.00 5.90 5.74
C LEU A 43 -0.06 4.90 5.04
N ILE A 44 -0.57 3.74 4.66
CA ILE A 44 0.20 2.75 3.88
C ILE A 44 0.52 3.29 2.48
N GLU A 45 -0.48 3.82 1.79
CA GLU A 45 -0.32 4.34 0.42
C GLU A 45 0.66 5.51 0.35
N SER A 46 0.78 6.32 1.40
CA SER A 46 1.79 7.37 1.45
C SER A 46 3.23 6.82 1.42
N GLY A 47 3.44 5.57 1.84
CA GLY A 47 4.71 4.86 1.75
C GLY A 47 5.03 4.30 0.36
N GLN A 48 4.10 4.37 -0.62
CA GLN A 48 4.32 3.87 -1.98
C GLN A 48 5.22 4.79 -2.84
N ALA A 49 5.94 5.71 -2.20
CA ALA A 49 6.99 6.48 -2.85
C ALA A 49 8.21 5.61 -3.28
N ASP A 50 8.24 4.34 -2.89
CA ASP A 50 9.13 3.32 -3.46
C ASP A 50 9.01 3.25 -4.99
N LEU A 51 7.86 3.55 -5.57
CA LEU A 51 7.68 3.64 -7.02
C LEU A 51 8.61 4.66 -7.68
N MET A 52 8.86 5.81 -7.05
CA MET A 52 9.84 6.78 -7.54
C MET A 52 11.27 6.22 -7.45
N LEU A 53 11.58 5.50 -6.36
CA LEU A 53 12.87 4.88 -6.17
C LEU A 53 13.13 3.78 -7.20
N ILE A 54 12.17 2.90 -7.46
CA ILE A 54 12.35 1.83 -8.45
C ILE A 54 12.43 2.37 -9.87
N SER A 55 11.72 3.46 -10.19
CA SER A 55 11.90 4.18 -11.47
C SER A 55 13.32 4.73 -11.59
N TRP A 56 13.82 5.38 -10.54
CA TRP A 56 15.22 5.85 -10.47
C TRP A 56 16.22 4.71 -10.66
N LEU A 57 15.99 3.57 -10.04
CA LEU A 57 16.83 2.38 -10.17
C LEU A 57 16.73 1.69 -11.54
N GLY A 58 15.78 2.07 -12.39
CA GLY A 58 15.74 1.70 -13.81
C GLY A 58 14.66 0.69 -14.18
N ILE A 59 13.67 0.42 -13.34
CA ILE A 59 12.61 -0.54 -13.63
C ILE A 59 11.80 -0.15 -14.89
N ASP A 60 11.60 1.15 -15.12
CA ASP A 60 10.84 1.66 -16.26
C ASP A 60 11.51 1.33 -17.59
N PHE A 61 12.84 1.30 -17.63
CA PHE A 61 13.60 0.88 -18.81
C PHE A 61 13.35 -0.58 -19.18
N LEU A 62 13.06 -1.42 -18.18
CA LEU A 62 12.76 -2.83 -18.37
C LEU A 62 11.29 -3.07 -18.71
N ASN A 63 10.40 -2.31 -18.09
CA ASN A 63 8.95 -2.51 -18.23
C ASN A 63 8.37 -1.82 -19.46
N LYS A 64 8.97 -0.74 -19.96
CA LYS A 64 8.57 0.02 -21.16
C LYS A 64 7.11 0.44 -21.19
N GLY A 65 6.47 0.60 -20.02
CA GLY A 65 5.04 0.89 -19.91
C GLY A 65 4.11 -0.30 -20.21
N GLU A 66 4.63 -1.50 -20.37
CA GLU A 66 3.87 -2.70 -20.74
C GLU A 66 3.41 -3.53 -19.52
N ARG A 67 3.78 -3.11 -18.31
CA ARG A 67 3.52 -3.88 -17.09
C ARG A 67 2.89 -3.03 -16.01
N ALA A 68 1.90 -3.59 -15.34
CA ALA A 68 1.24 -2.99 -14.19
C ALA A 68 1.88 -3.43 -12.87
N TYR A 69 2.02 -2.48 -11.95
CA TYR A 69 2.45 -2.75 -10.58
C TYR A 69 1.37 -3.48 -9.79
N ARG A 70 1.79 -4.45 -8.98
CA ARG A 70 0.93 -5.12 -7.99
C ARG A 70 1.71 -5.37 -6.71
N LEU A 71 1.16 -4.93 -5.58
CA LEU A 71 1.61 -5.34 -4.25
C LEU A 71 1.20 -6.79 -4.02
N LEU A 72 2.14 -7.64 -3.63
CA LEU A 72 1.90 -9.07 -3.41
C LEU A 72 1.71 -9.38 -1.93
N GLY A 73 2.42 -8.69 -1.06
CA GLY A 73 2.28 -8.88 0.38
C GLY A 73 3.34 -8.13 1.18
N CYS A 74 3.06 -7.95 2.46
CA CYS A 74 3.99 -7.40 3.44
C CYS A 74 3.48 -7.65 4.86
N ASP A 75 4.36 -7.50 5.83
CA ASP A 75 4.02 -7.47 7.25
C ASP A 75 3.85 -6.02 7.69
N LEU A 76 2.67 -5.68 8.22
CA LEU A 76 2.34 -4.34 8.71
C LEU A 76 2.27 -4.32 10.24
N THR A 77 2.93 -3.36 10.86
CA THR A 77 2.83 -3.12 12.31
C THR A 77 2.53 -1.65 12.58
N TYR A 78 1.37 -1.40 13.16
CA TYR A 78 0.99 -0.08 13.66
C TYR A 78 1.46 0.07 15.10
N HIS A 79 2.32 1.05 15.37
CA HIS A 79 2.93 1.25 16.69
C HIS A 79 2.20 2.26 17.55
N ARG A 80 1.43 3.15 16.94
CA ARG A 80 0.73 4.26 17.59
C ARG A 80 -0.66 4.46 16.96
N ARG A 81 -1.43 5.38 17.52
CA ARG A 81 -2.68 5.86 16.92
C ARG A 81 -2.46 6.35 15.48
N LEU A 82 -3.53 6.38 14.70
CA LEU A 82 -3.51 6.97 13.37
C LEU A 82 -3.15 8.46 13.45
N PRO A 83 -2.42 8.97 12.45
CA PRO A 83 -2.01 10.39 12.41
C PRO A 83 -3.19 11.34 12.26
N CYS A 84 -3.01 12.59 12.70
CA CYS A 84 -4.02 13.63 12.63
C CYS A 84 -3.43 14.95 12.10
N PRO A 85 -4.28 15.94 11.77
CA PRO A 85 -3.82 17.24 11.29
C PRO A 85 -2.82 17.92 12.22
N GLY A 86 -1.81 18.53 11.60
CA GLY A 86 -0.68 19.15 12.27
C GLY A 86 0.54 18.23 12.42
N GLU A 87 0.41 16.95 12.09
CA GLU A 87 1.53 16.01 12.06
C GLU A 87 2.15 15.95 10.66
N THR A 88 3.47 15.80 10.59
CA THR A 88 4.22 15.48 9.37
C THR A 88 4.71 14.05 9.47
N LEU A 89 4.36 13.24 8.47
CA LEU A 89 4.86 11.88 8.32
C LEU A 89 6.19 11.90 7.59
N SER A 90 7.20 11.28 8.18
CA SER A 90 8.50 11.06 7.55
C SER A 90 8.65 9.58 7.23
N TYR A 91 8.87 9.26 5.97
CA TYR A 91 9.07 7.89 5.49
C TYR A 91 10.54 7.66 5.14
N ASP A 92 11.03 6.51 5.54
CA ASP A 92 12.35 5.97 5.21
C ASP A 92 12.14 4.64 4.48
N ILE A 93 12.21 4.66 3.14
CA ILE A 93 11.77 3.58 2.26
C ILE A 93 12.96 2.98 1.53
N HIS A 94 13.14 1.68 1.67
CA HIS A 94 14.27 0.94 1.12
C HIS A 94 13.82 -0.10 0.10
N VAL A 95 14.48 -0.14 -1.05
CA VAL A 95 14.45 -1.29 -1.97
C VAL A 95 15.61 -2.22 -1.62
N ASP A 96 15.26 -3.44 -1.20
CA ASP A 96 16.21 -4.43 -0.70
C ASP A 96 16.80 -5.29 -1.81
N GLY A 97 16.13 -5.37 -2.93
CA GLY A 97 16.59 -6.13 -4.08
C GLY A 97 15.51 -6.37 -5.12
N HIS A 98 15.93 -6.92 -6.24
CA HIS A 98 15.09 -7.30 -7.36
C HIS A 98 15.28 -8.78 -7.67
N ALA A 99 14.21 -9.44 -8.16
CA ALA A 99 14.26 -10.79 -8.68
C ALA A 99 13.62 -10.86 -10.06
N ASN A 100 14.33 -11.48 -11.00
CA ASN A 100 13.81 -11.79 -12.32
C ASN A 100 13.80 -13.31 -12.47
N GLN A 101 12.62 -13.89 -12.61
CA GLN A 101 12.44 -15.32 -12.83
C GLN A 101 11.56 -15.54 -14.06
N GLY A 102 12.20 -15.78 -15.19
CA GLY A 102 11.48 -15.80 -16.47
C GLY A 102 10.83 -14.44 -16.77
N PRO A 103 9.52 -14.40 -17.00
CA PRO A 103 8.79 -13.16 -17.21
C PRO A 103 8.52 -12.39 -15.92
N ILE A 104 8.64 -13.03 -14.73
CA ILE A 104 8.31 -12.45 -13.45
C ILE A 104 9.37 -11.43 -13.05
N ARG A 105 8.93 -10.23 -12.70
CA ARG A 105 9.75 -9.12 -12.22
C ARG A 105 9.28 -8.70 -10.86
N LEU A 106 10.03 -9.04 -9.84
CA LEU A 106 9.73 -8.73 -8.45
C LEU A 106 10.75 -7.75 -7.88
N PHE A 107 10.32 -7.01 -6.89
CA PHE A 107 11.24 -6.32 -5.98
C PHE A 107 10.77 -6.49 -4.53
N PHE A 108 11.72 -6.32 -3.63
CA PHE A 108 11.54 -6.46 -2.19
C PHE A 108 11.84 -5.14 -1.53
N PHE A 109 11.04 -4.80 -0.51
CA PHE A 109 11.17 -3.52 0.16
C PHE A 109 10.79 -3.59 1.64
N HIS A 110 11.23 -2.59 2.37
CA HIS A 110 10.73 -2.29 3.70
C HIS A 110 10.71 -0.79 3.91
N TYR A 111 9.92 -0.32 4.86
CA TYR A 111 9.96 1.08 5.28
C TYR A 111 9.49 1.29 6.71
N ASP A 112 9.88 2.44 7.27
CA ASP A 112 9.37 3.00 8.50
C ASP A 112 8.70 4.34 8.22
N CYS A 113 7.59 4.57 8.91
CA CYS A 113 6.93 5.87 8.97
C CYS A 113 7.03 6.43 10.39
N ARG A 114 7.45 7.67 10.53
CA ARG A 114 7.64 8.36 11.81
C ARG A 114 6.93 9.70 11.82
N THR A 115 6.58 10.16 13.03
CA THR A 115 6.13 11.51 13.31
C THR A 115 6.92 12.03 14.49
N GLU A 116 7.61 13.17 14.34
CA GLU A 116 8.46 13.74 15.38
C GLU A 116 9.48 12.75 15.97
N GLY A 117 9.96 11.83 15.15
CA GLY A 117 10.88 10.75 15.55
C GLY A 117 10.20 9.48 16.09
N ASP A 118 8.95 9.53 16.48
CA ASP A 118 8.18 8.38 16.96
C ASP A 118 7.72 7.48 15.81
N LEU A 119 7.97 6.18 15.94
CA LEU A 119 7.57 5.18 14.95
C LEU A 119 6.05 5.01 14.96
N ARG A 120 5.43 5.18 13.80
CA ARG A 120 3.97 5.05 13.56
C ARG A 120 3.59 3.76 12.89
N LEU A 121 4.31 3.42 11.82
CA LEU A 121 4.09 2.24 11.01
C LEU A 121 5.44 1.64 10.63
N SER A 122 5.53 0.34 10.66
CA SER A 122 6.62 -0.42 10.04
C SER A 122 6.06 -1.38 9.01
N VAL A 123 6.70 -1.41 7.85
CA VAL A 123 6.45 -2.40 6.80
C VAL A 123 7.69 -3.24 6.62
N ARG A 124 7.50 -4.55 6.67
CA ARG A 124 8.58 -5.54 6.52
C ARG A 124 8.18 -6.60 5.51
N GLN A 125 9.20 -7.26 4.95
CA GLN A 125 9.01 -8.33 3.96
C GLN A 125 8.12 -7.91 2.78
N GLY A 126 8.14 -6.63 2.42
CA GLY A 126 7.38 -6.10 1.31
C GLY A 126 7.79 -6.77 0.01
N GLN A 127 6.81 -7.20 -0.76
CA GLN A 127 6.99 -7.83 -2.05
C GLN A 127 6.02 -7.21 -3.05
N ALA A 128 6.54 -6.81 -4.18
CA ALA A 128 5.72 -6.31 -5.27
C ALA A 128 6.27 -6.80 -6.61
N GLY A 129 5.43 -6.75 -7.61
CA GLY A 129 5.79 -7.22 -8.95
C GLY A 129 5.18 -6.37 -10.05
N PHE A 130 5.69 -6.61 -11.26
CA PHE A 130 5.23 -5.98 -12.49
C PHE A 130 4.75 -7.06 -13.45
N PHE A 131 3.50 -6.96 -13.88
CA PHE A 131 2.79 -7.99 -14.63
C PHE A 131 2.19 -7.42 -15.91
N THR A 132 2.17 -8.21 -16.98
CA THR A 132 1.41 -7.87 -18.18
C THR A 132 -0.09 -8.11 -17.96
N ASP A 133 -0.91 -7.58 -18.86
CA ASP A 133 -2.36 -7.80 -18.81
C ASP A 133 -2.71 -9.28 -18.98
N GLU A 134 -1.95 -10.01 -19.80
CA GLU A 134 -2.13 -11.46 -19.99
C GLU A 134 -1.81 -12.23 -18.71
N GLU A 135 -0.69 -11.91 -18.03
CA GLU A 135 -0.30 -12.54 -16.77
C GLU A 135 -1.34 -12.27 -15.68
N LEU A 136 -1.95 -11.09 -15.66
CA LEU A 136 -3.02 -10.75 -14.73
C LEU A 136 -4.34 -11.45 -15.08
N ALA A 137 -4.66 -11.60 -16.37
CA ALA A 137 -5.87 -12.28 -16.82
C ALA A 137 -5.84 -13.78 -16.50
N ASP A 138 -4.65 -14.40 -16.60
CA ASP A 138 -4.44 -15.81 -16.25
C ASP A 138 -4.38 -16.07 -14.72
N SER A 139 -4.30 -15.02 -13.91
CA SER A 139 -4.27 -15.18 -12.46
C SER A 139 -5.67 -15.54 -11.96
N ALA A 140 -5.82 -16.77 -11.45
CA ALA A 140 -7.10 -17.25 -10.96
C ALA A 140 -7.59 -16.52 -9.69
N GLY A 141 -6.69 -15.82 -8.99
CA GLY A 141 -7.00 -15.21 -7.71
C GLY A 141 -7.31 -16.27 -6.63
N ILE A 142 -8.06 -15.87 -5.62
CA ILE A 142 -8.60 -16.80 -4.62
C ILE A 142 -9.95 -17.31 -5.16
N ILE A 143 -9.99 -18.57 -5.56
CA ILE A 143 -11.23 -19.23 -6.00
C ILE A 143 -11.80 -20.01 -4.82
N TRP A 144 -13.00 -19.62 -4.37
CA TRP A 144 -13.74 -20.39 -3.39
C TRP A 144 -14.29 -21.64 -4.05
N THR A 145 -13.88 -22.80 -3.56
CA THR A 145 -14.51 -24.05 -3.95
C THR A 145 -15.82 -24.28 -3.16
N PRO A 146 -16.75 -25.12 -3.68
CA PRO A 146 -17.94 -25.48 -2.91
C PRO A 146 -17.62 -26.05 -1.52
N GLU A 147 -16.53 -26.82 -1.40
CA GLU A 147 -16.06 -27.38 -0.13
C GLU A 147 -15.57 -26.30 0.84
N GLU A 148 -14.90 -25.26 0.35
CA GLU A 148 -14.46 -24.12 1.16
C GLU A 148 -15.64 -23.21 1.54
N ALA A 149 -16.66 -23.14 0.71
CA ALA A 149 -17.91 -22.43 1.02
C ALA A 149 -18.71 -23.11 2.14
N GLU A 150 -18.52 -24.41 2.36
CA GLU A 150 -19.10 -25.18 3.47
C GLU A 150 -18.41 -24.97 4.82
N LEU A 151 -17.55 -23.99 4.99
CA LEU A 151 -16.94 -23.61 6.28
C LEU A 151 -17.97 -23.11 7.32
N SER A 152 -19.16 -23.65 7.28
CA SER A 152 -20.24 -23.36 8.22
C SER A 152 -19.99 -23.88 9.64
N SER A 153 -18.92 -24.65 9.88
CA SER A 153 -18.56 -25.14 11.20
C SER A 153 -17.57 -24.24 11.97
N SER A 154 -17.04 -23.21 11.34
CA SER A 154 -16.26 -22.22 12.06
C SER A 154 -17.16 -21.43 13.01
N PRO A 155 -16.74 -21.21 14.28
CA PRO A 155 -17.52 -20.35 15.16
C PRO A 155 -17.72 -19.01 14.50
N ARG A 156 -18.96 -18.54 14.45
CA ARG A 156 -19.24 -17.18 13.99
C ARG A 156 -18.49 -16.22 14.91
N LEU A 157 -17.90 -15.19 14.30
CA LEU A 157 -17.42 -14.04 15.07
C LEU A 157 -18.57 -13.55 15.94
N ASP A 158 -18.25 -13.15 17.15
CA ASP A 158 -19.22 -12.48 18.03
C ASP A 158 -19.88 -11.33 17.28
N SER A 159 -21.14 -11.07 17.61
CA SER A 159 -21.85 -9.93 17.04
C SER A 159 -21.00 -8.66 17.21
N PRO A 160 -20.93 -7.78 16.19
CA PRO A 160 -20.18 -6.55 16.29
C PRO A 160 -20.61 -5.79 17.55
N THR A 161 -19.66 -5.22 18.27
CA THR A 161 -19.89 -4.44 19.49
C THR A 161 -20.68 -3.15 19.24
N VAL A 162 -20.82 -2.78 17.96
CA VAL A 162 -21.64 -1.66 17.50
C VAL A 162 -22.76 -2.21 16.65
N GLU A 163 -24.00 -1.99 17.06
CA GLU A 163 -25.17 -2.35 16.30
C GLU A 163 -25.24 -1.48 15.04
N LEU A 164 -25.19 -2.11 13.86
CA LEU A 164 -25.35 -1.40 12.61
C LEU A 164 -26.81 -0.97 12.43
N GLN A 165 -27.04 0.32 12.37
CA GLN A 165 -28.40 0.89 12.22
C GLN A 165 -28.97 0.69 10.81
N ARG A 166 -28.12 0.32 9.84
CA ARG A 166 -28.53 0.13 8.45
C ARG A 166 -27.81 -1.07 7.84
N HIS A 167 -28.56 -1.98 7.28
CA HIS A 167 -28.06 -3.21 6.66
C HIS A 167 -28.19 -3.21 5.14
N GLU A 168 -28.95 -2.26 4.58
CA GLU A 168 -29.22 -2.17 3.16
C GLU A 168 -28.94 -0.76 2.66
N PHE A 169 -28.33 -0.68 1.49
CA PHE A 169 -28.07 0.56 0.76
C PHE A 169 -28.80 0.50 -0.59
N THR A 170 -29.43 1.59 -0.99
CA THR A 170 -29.96 1.73 -2.34
C THR A 170 -28.85 1.93 -3.36
N THR A 171 -29.13 1.65 -4.63
CA THR A 171 -28.18 1.91 -5.72
C THR A 171 -27.72 3.36 -5.72
N ASP A 172 -28.65 4.32 -5.59
CA ASP A 172 -28.36 5.75 -5.56
C ASP A 172 -27.40 6.15 -4.41
N GLN A 173 -27.50 5.47 -3.25
CA GLN A 173 -26.61 5.71 -2.12
C GLN A 173 -25.20 5.17 -2.37
N ILE A 174 -25.11 4.03 -3.07
CA ILE A 174 -23.81 3.45 -3.46
C ILE A 174 -23.16 4.33 -4.54
N GLU A 175 -23.93 4.77 -5.53
CA GLU A 175 -23.45 5.67 -6.58
C GLU A 175 -23.00 7.03 -5.99
N SER A 176 -23.80 7.62 -5.13
CA SER A 176 -23.43 8.88 -4.44
C SER A 176 -22.16 8.73 -3.59
N PHE A 177 -21.96 7.58 -2.95
CA PHE A 177 -20.72 7.30 -2.21
C PHE A 177 -19.51 7.15 -3.14
N ALA A 178 -19.69 6.55 -4.32
CA ALA A 178 -18.63 6.37 -5.30
C ALA A 178 -18.23 7.66 -6.01
N GLU A 179 -19.16 8.61 -6.13
CA GLU A 179 -18.92 9.93 -6.75
C GLU A 179 -18.29 10.95 -5.78
N GLY A 180 -18.33 10.73 -4.47
CA GLY A 180 -17.75 11.60 -3.41
C GLY A 180 -18.76 12.58 -2.86
#